data_7a71515fe78cbb57b31c89db58ec551c
#
_entry.id   7a71515fe78cbb57b31c89db58ec551c
#
_cell.length_a   1.000
_cell.length_b   1.000
_cell.length_c   1.000
_cell.angle_alpha   90.00
_cell.angle_beta   90.00
_cell.angle_gamma   90.00
#
_symmetry.space_group_name_H-M   'P 1'
#
loop_
_entity.id
_entity.type
_entity.pdbx_description
1 polymer ?
#
loop_
_entity_poly.entity_id
_entity_poly.type
_entity_poly.pdbx_seq_one_letter_code
_entity_poly.pdbx_strand_id
1 'polypeptide(L)'
;QRFSNQENASQLKQEDYLNFFSKSSEYLETSLLLKPALINYLNASKSNVEGAVDKLLETVNIETPRGQTILSELIDIFNTYNMDKLKDKYLTEANNLKCTINDRLASTLKSNNSTSIGQKMPNAIFVNPIHTKAKSLYDIKSSKKIVVFWSSTCSHCEAELPKILEKYEKLQTQNIAVVGFSLDSNLDEFR
;
A
#
# COMPACT_ATOMS: atom_id res chain seq x y z
N GLN A 1 23.73 -0.05 6.22
CA GLN A 1 23.95 1.06 5.26
C GLN A 1 24.35 0.57 3.86
N ARG A 2 25.31 -0.39 3.70
CA ARG A 2 25.79 -0.84 2.36
C ARG A 2 24.67 -1.38 1.48
N PHE A 3 23.75 -2.16 2.02
CA PHE A 3 22.65 -2.80 1.30
C PHE A 3 21.45 -1.88 1.04
N SER A 4 21.34 -0.78 1.77
CA SER A 4 20.26 0.21 1.62
C SER A 4 20.67 1.44 0.81
N ASN A 5 21.97 1.59 0.49
CA ASN A 5 22.48 2.72 -0.30
C ASN A 5 22.43 2.37 -1.80
N GLN A 6 21.75 3.20 -2.59
CA GLN A 6 21.62 3.02 -4.04
C GLN A 6 22.96 3.12 -4.80
N GLU A 7 23.90 3.92 -4.34
CA GLU A 7 25.21 4.06 -4.97
C GLU A 7 26.02 2.75 -4.96
N ASN A 8 25.85 1.95 -3.90
CA ASN A 8 26.53 0.66 -3.78
C ASN A 8 25.72 -0.52 -4.35
N ALA A 9 24.45 -0.31 -4.68
CA ALA A 9 23.54 -1.37 -5.15
C ALA A 9 24.02 -2.03 -6.46
N SER A 10 24.62 -1.25 -7.37
CA SER A 10 25.14 -1.74 -8.64
C SER A 10 26.35 -2.68 -8.52
N GLN A 11 27.01 -2.70 -7.38
CA GLN A 11 28.21 -3.51 -7.10
C GLN A 11 27.88 -4.83 -6.38
N LEU A 12 26.64 -4.96 -5.86
CA LEU A 12 26.18 -6.11 -5.09
C LEU A 12 25.42 -7.10 -5.97
N LYS A 13 25.74 -8.38 -5.81
CA LYS A 13 25.00 -9.47 -6.47
C LYS A 13 23.80 -9.90 -5.62
N GLN A 14 22.84 -10.54 -6.27
CA GLN A 14 21.67 -11.11 -5.59
C GLN A 14 22.03 -11.97 -4.37
N GLU A 15 23.09 -12.77 -4.48
CA GLU A 15 23.55 -13.64 -3.40
C GLU A 15 24.06 -12.87 -2.18
N ASP A 16 24.66 -11.69 -2.37
CA ASP A 16 25.11 -10.84 -1.26
C ASP A 16 23.92 -10.38 -0.43
N TYR A 17 22.80 -10.03 -1.09
CA TYR A 17 21.56 -9.65 -0.42
C TYR A 17 20.92 -10.82 0.33
N LEU A 18 20.83 -12.00 -0.29
CA LEU A 18 20.28 -13.20 0.36
C LEU A 18 21.08 -13.55 1.61
N ASN A 19 22.41 -13.52 1.52
CA ASN A 19 23.28 -13.75 2.66
C ASN A 19 23.12 -12.67 3.74
N PHE A 20 22.93 -11.42 3.32
CA PHE A 20 22.60 -10.32 4.26
C PHE A 20 21.27 -10.57 4.97
N PHE A 21 20.20 -10.86 4.24
CA PHE A 21 18.87 -11.12 4.84
C PHE A 21 18.88 -12.34 5.74
N SER A 22 19.59 -13.42 5.41
CA SER A 22 19.67 -14.61 6.24
C SER A 22 20.44 -14.41 7.55
N LYS A 23 21.42 -13.50 7.58
CA LYS A 23 22.32 -13.28 8.72
C LYS A 23 22.07 -12.00 9.50
N SER A 24 21.25 -11.06 8.98
CA SER A 24 20.95 -9.83 9.68
C SER A 24 20.14 -10.09 10.95
N SER A 25 20.31 -9.21 11.93
CA SER A 25 19.54 -9.28 13.18
C SER A 25 18.06 -8.93 12.94
N GLU A 26 17.20 -9.33 13.86
CA GLU A 26 15.76 -9.02 13.87
C GLU A 26 15.45 -7.51 13.90
N TYR A 27 16.40 -6.67 14.30
CA TYR A 27 16.24 -5.22 14.25
C TYR A 27 16.14 -4.65 12.82
N LEU A 28 16.52 -5.43 11.80
CA LEU A 28 16.37 -5.00 10.40
C LEU A 28 14.88 -4.75 10.06
N GLU A 29 13.99 -5.63 10.52
CA GLU A 29 12.56 -5.57 10.22
C GLU A 29 11.86 -4.34 10.83
N THR A 30 12.42 -3.78 11.90
CA THR A 30 11.91 -2.56 12.54
C THR A 30 12.68 -1.30 12.13
N SER A 31 13.72 -1.45 11.30
CA SER A 31 14.56 -0.36 10.85
C SER A 31 14.05 0.27 9.54
N LEU A 32 14.37 1.54 9.34
CA LEU A 32 14.13 2.23 8.06
C LEU A 32 14.99 1.68 6.90
N LEU A 33 15.87 0.70 7.16
CA LEU A 33 16.78 0.14 6.18
C LEU A 33 16.19 -1.07 5.44
N LEU A 34 15.14 -1.70 5.96
CA LEU A 34 14.54 -2.88 5.34
C LEU A 34 14.02 -2.57 3.94
N LYS A 35 13.16 -1.57 3.80
CA LYS A 35 12.55 -1.23 2.50
C LYS A 35 13.58 -0.86 1.43
N PRO A 36 14.56 0.04 1.68
CA PRO A 36 15.61 0.32 0.71
C PRO A 36 16.46 -0.91 0.33
N ALA A 37 16.75 -1.79 1.29
CA ALA A 37 17.51 -3.01 1.00
C ALA A 37 16.72 -3.98 0.11
N LEU A 38 15.40 -4.12 0.33
CA LEU A 38 14.52 -4.93 -0.52
C LEU A 38 14.41 -4.34 -1.93
N ILE A 39 14.24 -3.02 -2.07
CA ILE A 39 14.20 -2.36 -3.38
C ILE A 39 15.51 -2.61 -4.15
N ASN A 40 16.66 -2.47 -3.50
CA ASN A 40 17.96 -2.71 -4.11
C ASN A 40 18.13 -4.19 -4.51
N TYR A 41 17.65 -5.12 -3.69
CA TYR A 41 17.62 -6.55 -4.02
C TYR A 41 16.79 -6.83 -5.28
N LEU A 42 15.58 -6.27 -5.35
CA LEU A 42 14.71 -6.42 -6.54
C LEU A 42 15.36 -5.79 -7.77
N ASN A 43 16.02 -4.64 -7.63
CA ASN A 43 16.76 -4.00 -8.71
C ASN A 43 17.94 -4.84 -9.19
N ALA A 44 18.67 -5.52 -8.32
CA ALA A 44 19.74 -6.45 -8.70
C ALA A 44 19.21 -7.68 -9.45
N SER A 45 17.92 -7.96 -9.35
CA SER A 45 17.24 -9.16 -9.88
C SER A 45 16.36 -8.89 -11.09
N LYS A 46 16.62 -7.82 -11.84
CA LYS A 46 15.75 -7.28 -12.92
C LYS A 46 15.29 -8.31 -13.97
N SER A 47 16.09 -9.33 -14.24
CA SER A 47 15.74 -10.36 -15.25
C SER A 47 14.69 -11.36 -14.76
N ASN A 48 14.54 -11.54 -13.46
CA ASN A 48 13.60 -12.47 -12.85
C ASN A 48 13.24 -12.02 -11.43
N VAL A 49 12.43 -10.98 -11.31
CA VAL A 49 12.00 -10.43 -10.02
C VAL A 49 11.20 -11.46 -9.23
N GLU A 50 10.29 -12.19 -9.88
CA GLU A 50 9.45 -13.20 -9.23
C GLU A 50 10.30 -14.31 -8.60
N GLY A 51 11.20 -14.93 -9.37
CA GLY A 51 12.09 -15.96 -8.84
C GLY A 51 13.05 -15.45 -7.75
N ALA A 52 13.41 -14.15 -7.79
CA ALA A 52 14.18 -13.54 -6.73
C ALA A 52 13.37 -13.45 -5.42
N VAL A 53 12.11 -13.02 -5.51
CA VAL A 53 11.23 -12.95 -4.34
C VAL A 53 10.98 -14.33 -3.76
N ASP A 54 10.69 -15.34 -4.60
CA ASP A 54 10.50 -16.72 -4.14
C ASP A 54 11.73 -17.20 -3.37
N LYS A 55 12.94 -16.99 -3.92
CA LYS A 55 14.21 -17.37 -3.27
C LYS A 55 14.46 -16.61 -1.96
N LEU A 56 14.09 -15.33 -1.88
CA LEU A 56 14.21 -14.57 -0.65
C LEU A 56 13.26 -15.11 0.43
N LEU A 57 12.00 -15.35 0.09
CA LEU A 57 10.98 -15.83 1.04
C LEU A 57 11.30 -17.25 1.52
N GLU A 58 11.88 -18.11 0.67
CA GLU A 58 12.45 -19.39 1.07
C GLU A 58 13.62 -19.20 2.06
N THR A 59 14.55 -18.30 1.75
CA THR A 59 15.75 -18.03 2.56
C THR A 59 15.40 -17.54 3.97
N VAL A 60 14.40 -16.66 4.12
CA VAL A 60 13.99 -16.10 5.42
C VAL A 60 12.90 -16.91 6.09
N ASN A 61 12.34 -17.91 5.44
CA ASN A 61 11.21 -18.73 5.83
C ASN A 61 9.94 -17.92 6.11
N ILE A 62 9.02 -17.91 5.13
CA ILE A 62 7.75 -17.16 5.16
C ILE A 62 6.85 -17.52 6.38
N GLU A 63 7.01 -18.67 7.00
CA GLU A 63 6.23 -19.08 8.17
C GLU A 63 6.74 -18.45 9.47
N THR A 64 7.91 -17.82 9.46
CA THR A 64 8.46 -17.10 10.61
C THR A 64 7.93 -15.68 10.71
N PRO A 65 7.88 -15.07 11.91
CA PRO A 65 7.51 -13.66 12.06
C PRO A 65 8.33 -12.73 11.18
N ARG A 66 9.62 -13.04 11.01
CA ARG A 66 10.54 -12.30 10.15
C ARG A 66 10.16 -12.42 8.67
N GLY A 67 9.97 -13.63 8.18
CA GLY A 67 9.57 -13.87 6.79
C GLY A 67 8.25 -13.19 6.45
N GLN A 68 7.30 -13.20 7.37
CA GLN A 68 6.01 -12.52 7.23
C GLN A 68 6.15 -10.99 7.19
N THR A 69 7.06 -10.41 7.97
CA THR A 69 7.33 -8.96 7.94
C THR A 69 7.97 -8.55 6.61
N ILE A 70 8.93 -9.35 6.12
CA ILE A 70 9.56 -9.14 4.80
C ILE A 70 8.53 -9.28 3.67
N LEU A 71 7.66 -10.29 3.74
CA LEU A 71 6.57 -10.48 2.77
C LEU A 71 5.62 -9.27 2.77
N SER A 72 5.25 -8.76 3.94
CA SER A 72 4.41 -7.56 4.05
C SER A 72 5.04 -6.36 3.36
N GLU A 73 6.34 -6.12 3.58
CA GLU A 73 7.05 -5.01 2.97
C GLU A 73 7.18 -5.17 1.45
N LEU A 74 7.37 -6.40 0.96
CA LEU A 74 7.38 -6.70 -0.47
C LEU A 74 6.01 -6.40 -1.11
N ILE A 75 4.91 -6.80 -0.49
CA ILE A 75 3.54 -6.51 -0.96
C ILE A 75 3.32 -4.98 -1.03
N ASP A 76 3.76 -4.24 -0.02
CA ASP A 76 3.66 -2.78 0.00
C ASP A 76 4.53 -2.13 -1.10
N ILE A 77 5.72 -2.67 -1.38
CA ILE A 77 6.57 -2.25 -2.50
C ILE A 77 5.86 -2.52 -3.83
N PHE A 78 5.31 -3.72 -4.04
CA PHE A 78 4.60 -4.06 -5.27
C PHE A 78 3.39 -3.16 -5.51
N ASN A 79 2.64 -2.84 -4.46
CA ASN A 79 1.55 -1.88 -4.54
C ASN A 79 2.03 -0.47 -4.91
N THR A 80 3.12 0.01 -4.30
CA THR A 80 3.70 1.33 -4.56
C THR A 80 4.18 1.49 -6.00
N TYR A 81 4.74 0.43 -6.58
CA TYR A 81 5.30 0.44 -7.94
C TYR A 81 4.35 -0.15 -9.00
N ASN A 82 3.06 -0.34 -8.69
CA ASN A 82 2.03 -0.87 -9.59
C ASN A 82 2.40 -2.23 -10.20
N MET A 83 3.04 -3.10 -9.42
CA MET A 83 3.41 -4.47 -9.83
C MET A 83 2.28 -5.45 -9.48
N ASP A 84 1.08 -5.22 -10.02
CA ASP A 84 -0.16 -5.90 -9.59
C ASP A 84 -0.09 -7.42 -9.65
N LYS A 85 0.52 -8.00 -10.70
CA LYS A 85 0.66 -9.47 -10.81
C LYS A 85 1.44 -10.08 -9.66
N LEU A 86 2.55 -9.45 -9.24
CA LEU A 86 3.35 -9.90 -8.12
C LEU A 86 2.59 -9.68 -6.80
N LYS A 87 1.99 -8.51 -6.63
CA LYS A 87 1.15 -8.22 -5.46
C LYS A 87 0.08 -9.29 -5.27
N ASP A 88 -0.70 -9.61 -6.31
CA ASP A 88 -1.80 -10.57 -6.24
C ASP A 88 -1.31 -12.00 -5.95
N LYS A 89 -0.18 -12.42 -6.57
CA LYS A 89 0.48 -13.70 -6.27
C LYS A 89 0.79 -13.81 -4.78
N TYR A 90 1.55 -12.85 -4.24
CA TYR A 90 2.03 -12.93 -2.86
C TYR A 90 0.95 -12.62 -1.82
N LEU A 91 -0.09 -11.87 -2.15
CA LEU A 91 -1.30 -11.78 -1.33
C LEU A 91 -2.00 -13.15 -1.23
N THR A 92 -2.07 -13.87 -2.35
CA THR A 92 -2.67 -15.22 -2.38
C THR A 92 -1.85 -16.19 -1.53
N GLU A 93 -0.53 -16.17 -1.64
CA GLU A 93 0.36 -16.99 -0.82
C GLU A 93 0.21 -16.66 0.67
N ALA A 94 0.20 -15.37 1.02
CA ALA A 94 0.01 -14.92 2.40
C ALA A 94 -1.34 -15.35 3.00
N ASN A 95 -2.42 -15.30 2.22
CA ASN A 95 -3.74 -15.76 2.66
C ASN A 95 -3.81 -17.29 2.85
N ASN A 96 -2.93 -18.05 2.21
CA ASN A 96 -2.87 -19.51 2.30
C ASN A 96 -1.92 -20.03 3.39
N LEU A 97 -1.23 -19.15 4.11
CA LEU A 97 -0.38 -19.56 5.23
C LEU A 97 -1.21 -20.26 6.32
N LYS A 98 -0.71 -21.37 6.82
CA LYS A 98 -1.37 -22.16 7.87
C LYS A 98 -0.82 -21.88 9.26
N CYS A 99 0.25 -21.09 9.35
CA CYS A 99 0.85 -20.67 10.62
C CYS A 99 0.12 -19.45 11.21
N THR A 100 0.43 -19.12 12.45
CA THR A 100 -0.02 -17.86 13.07
C THR A 100 0.55 -16.68 12.32
N ILE A 101 -0.31 -15.76 11.90
CA ILE A 101 0.06 -14.56 11.15
C ILE A 101 0.38 -13.44 12.14
N ASN A 102 1.52 -12.75 11.94
CA ASN A 102 1.89 -11.61 12.75
C ASN A 102 1.04 -10.36 12.42
N ASP A 103 1.02 -9.39 13.33
CA ASP A 103 0.19 -8.18 13.20
C ASP A 103 0.54 -7.36 11.93
N ARG A 104 1.80 -7.34 11.51
CA ARG A 104 2.22 -6.62 10.30
C ARG A 104 1.60 -7.24 9.05
N LEU A 105 1.69 -8.55 8.89
CA LEU A 105 1.09 -9.26 7.75
C LEU A 105 -0.44 -9.21 7.80
N ALA A 106 -1.02 -9.37 8.98
CA ALA A 106 -2.48 -9.25 9.17
C ALA A 106 -2.98 -7.86 8.73
N SER A 107 -2.26 -6.79 9.08
CA SER A 107 -2.59 -5.43 8.67
C SER A 107 -2.47 -5.25 7.14
N THR A 108 -1.40 -5.76 6.52
CA THR A 108 -1.20 -5.70 5.07
C THR A 108 -2.30 -6.44 4.32
N LEU A 109 -2.66 -7.66 4.75
CA LEU A 109 -3.76 -8.43 4.17
C LEU A 109 -5.10 -7.70 4.31
N LYS A 110 -5.41 -7.18 5.49
CA LYS A 110 -6.63 -6.43 5.74
C LYS A 110 -6.74 -5.19 4.83
N SER A 111 -5.65 -4.43 4.71
CA SER A 111 -5.64 -3.21 3.87
C SER A 111 -5.86 -3.55 2.40
N ASN A 112 -5.16 -4.55 1.86
CA ASN A 112 -5.29 -4.94 0.47
C ASN A 112 -6.67 -5.60 0.18
N ASN A 113 -7.15 -6.49 1.05
CA ASN A 113 -8.44 -7.13 0.88
C ASN A 113 -9.60 -6.12 0.95
N SER A 114 -9.51 -5.10 1.81
CA SER A 114 -10.59 -4.11 1.96
C SER A 114 -10.70 -3.11 0.81
N THR A 115 -9.66 -2.97 -0.02
CA THR A 115 -9.62 -2.08 -1.20
C THR A 115 -9.72 -2.84 -2.52
N SER A 116 -9.77 -4.16 -2.50
CA SER A 116 -9.90 -4.99 -3.70
C SER A 116 -11.27 -4.82 -4.36
N ILE A 117 -11.32 -4.93 -5.69
CA ILE A 117 -12.57 -4.86 -6.46
C ILE A 117 -13.54 -5.95 -5.96
N GLY A 118 -14.79 -5.57 -5.73
CA GLY A 118 -15.83 -6.46 -5.22
C GLY A 118 -15.89 -6.56 -3.69
N GLN A 119 -14.93 -6.00 -2.99
CA GLN A 119 -14.94 -5.96 -1.53
C GLN A 119 -15.69 -4.72 -1.01
N LYS A 120 -16.25 -4.86 0.19
CA LYS A 120 -16.93 -3.76 0.87
C LYS A 120 -15.90 -2.81 1.45
N MET A 121 -15.84 -1.57 0.93
CA MET A 121 -14.96 -0.54 1.47
C MET A 121 -15.22 -0.31 2.97
N PRO A 122 -14.19 -0.16 3.82
CA PRO A 122 -14.35 0.17 5.23
C PRO A 122 -15.18 1.44 5.43
N ASN A 123 -16.00 1.47 6.49
CA ASN A 123 -16.74 2.66 6.85
C ASN A 123 -15.79 3.72 7.44
N ALA A 124 -15.75 4.88 6.85
CA ALA A 124 -14.99 6.02 7.35
C ALA A 124 -15.91 6.93 8.17
N ILE A 125 -15.56 7.17 9.43
CA ILE A 125 -16.23 8.13 10.30
C ILE A 125 -15.74 9.53 9.95
N PHE A 126 -16.64 10.47 9.77
CA PHE A 126 -16.30 11.84 9.42
C PHE A 126 -15.95 12.66 10.66
N VAL A 127 -14.82 13.33 10.59
CA VAL A 127 -14.38 14.31 11.58
C VAL A 127 -14.58 15.69 10.96
N ASN A 128 -15.39 16.54 11.60
CA ASN A 128 -15.73 17.91 11.13
C ASN A 128 -16.22 17.94 9.66
N PRO A 129 -17.29 17.20 9.31
CA PRO A 129 -17.79 17.19 7.95
C PRO A 129 -18.31 18.56 7.52
N ILE A 130 -18.00 18.96 6.28
CA ILE A 130 -18.51 20.16 5.64
C ILE A 130 -19.56 19.73 4.59
N HIS A 131 -20.62 20.52 4.43
CA HIS A 131 -21.68 20.27 3.44
C HIS A 131 -22.47 18.96 3.59
N THR A 132 -22.34 18.25 4.72
CA THR A 132 -23.13 17.04 5.00
C THR A 132 -23.47 16.92 6.50
N LYS A 133 -24.63 16.33 6.80
CA LYS A 133 -25.01 15.91 8.15
C LYS A 133 -24.69 14.43 8.42
N ALA A 134 -24.18 13.71 7.41
CA ALA A 134 -23.77 12.32 7.56
C ALA A 134 -22.60 12.23 8.55
N LYS A 135 -22.59 11.21 9.39
CA LYS A 135 -21.53 10.96 10.37
C LYS A 135 -20.46 10.00 9.84
N SER A 136 -20.78 9.29 8.78
CA SER A 136 -19.88 8.30 8.18
C SER A 136 -20.17 8.14 6.69
N LEU A 137 -19.24 7.49 6.00
CA LEU A 137 -19.37 7.15 4.58
C LEU A 137 -20.64 6.31 4.31
N TYR A 138 -21.03 5.44 5.23
CA TYR A 138 -22.20 4.58 5.06
C TYR A 138 -23.53 5.29 5.30
N ASP A 139 -23.55 6.42 5.98
CA ASP A 139 -24.75 7.22 6.17
C ASP A 139 -25.17 7.98 4.92
N ILE A 140 -24.26 8.17 3.97
CA ILE A 140 -24.54 8.80 2.68
C ILE A 140 -25.39 7.85 1.83
N LYS A 141 -26.64 8.24 1.57
CA LYS A 141 -27.59 7.47 0.77
C LYS A 141 -27.38 7.79 -0.72
N SER A 142 -26.87 6.84 -1.46
CA SER A 142 -26.65 6.94 -2.91
C SER A 142 -26.49 5.54 -3.51
N SER A 143 -26.74 5.40 -4.79
CA SER A 143 -26.56 4.12 -5.51
C SER A 143 -25.07 3.76 -5.67
N LYS A 144 -24.24 4.78 -5.88
CA LYS A 144 -22.78 4.69 -6.00
C LYS A 144 -22.12 5.86 -5.29
N LYS A 145 -20.87 5.67 -4.88
CA LYS A 145 -20.05 6.71 -4.27
C LYS A 145 -18.73 6.82 -5.01
N ILE A 146 -18.33 8.04 -5.35
CA ILE A 146 -16.98 8.38 -5.79
C ILE A 146 -16.28 8.96 -4.57
N VAL A 147 -15.24 8.29 -4.10
CA VAL A 147 -14.42 8.76 -2.97
C VAL A 147 -13.14 9.35 -3.52
N VAL A 148 -12.88 10.60 -3.14
CA VAL A 148 -11.72 11.35 -3.59
C VAL A 148 -10.88 11.73 -2.38
N PHE A 149 -9.61 11.31 -2.36
CA PHE A 149 -8.63 11.77 -1.39
C PHE A 149 -7.84 12.91 -2.03
N TRP A 150 -7.73 14.04 -1.34
CA TRP A 150 -7.09 15.23 -1.88
C TRP A 150 -6.38 16.05 -0.80
N SER A 151 -5.53 16.98 -1.21
CA SER A 151 -4.89 17.95 -0.34
C SER A 151 -4.80 19.31 -1.04
N SER A 152 -4.88 20.39 -0.30
CA SER A 152 -4.73 21.77 -0.81
C SER A 152 -3.36 22.03 -1.44
N THR A 153 -2.33 21.28 -1.02
CA THR A 153 -0.95 21.40 -1.55
C THR A 153 -0.64 20.45 -2.71
N CYS A 154 -1.64 19.69 -3.18
CA CYS A 154 -1.48 18.70 -4.24
C CYS A 154 -1.78 19.32 -5.62
N SER A 155 -0.78 19.61 -6.43
CA SER A 155 -0.93 20.19 -7.76
C SER A 155 -1.78 19.36 -8.73
N HIS A 156 -1.74 18.03 -8.61
CA HIS A 156 -2.62 17.14 -9.37
C HIS A 156 -4.08 17.30 -8.95
N CYS A 157 -4.34 17.51 -7.67
CA CYS A 157 -5.69 17.71 -7.17
C CYS A 157 -6.28 19.03 -7.71
N GLU A 158 -5.49 20.10 -7.77
CA GLU A 158 -5.90 21.38 -8.36
C GLU A 158 -6.32 21.24 -9.83
N ALA A 159 -5.65 20.38 -10.59
CA ALA A 159 -5.98 20.12 -11.99
C ALA A 159 -7.18 19.19 -12.20
N GLU A 160 -7.40 18.22 -11.31
CA GLU A 160 -8.41 17.18 -11.50
C GLU A 160 -9.75 17.46 -10.79
N LEU A 161 -9.75 18.14 -9.65
CA LEU A 161 -10.99 18.46 -8.92
C LEU A 161 -11.98 19.28 -9.73
N PRO A 162 -11.58 20.32 -10.50
CA PRO A 162 -12.50 21.07 -11.36
C PRO A 162 -13.22 20.18 -12.38
N LYS A 163 -12.56 19.17 -12.94
CA LYS A 163 -13.15 18.24 -13.91
C LYS A 163 -14.23 17.34 -13.27
N ILE A 164 -14.08 17.04 -11.98
CA ILE A 164 -15.11 16.32 -11.21
C ILE A 164 -16.30 17.24 -10.96
N LEU A 165 -16.04 18.50 -10.59
CA LEU A 165 -17.06 19.53 -10.37
C LEU A 165 -17.91 19.78 -11.62
N GLU A 166 -17.31 19.89 -12.79
CA GLU A 166 -18.03 20.04 -14.07
C GLU A 166 -19.06 18.92 -14.31
N LYS A 167 -18.78 17.72 -13.78
CA LYS A 167 -19.66 16.56 -13.93
C LYS A 167 -20.60 16.35 -12.74
N TYR A 168 -20.50 17.17 -11.71
CA TYR A 168 -21.16 16.94 -10.42
C TYR A 168 -22.68 16.88 -10.54
N GLU A 169 -23.30 17.83 -11.23
CA GLU A 169 -24.77 17.86 -11.45
C GLU A 169 -25.25 16.57 -12.15
N LYS A 170 -24.53 16.14 -13.19
CA LYS A 170 -24.85 14.90 -13.90
C LYS A 170 -24.69 13.66 -13.00
N LEU A 171 -23.71 13.65 -12.12
CA LEU A 171 -23.51 12.55 -11.16
C LEU A 171 -24.66 12.52 -10.14
N GLN A 172 -25.11 13.68 -9.67
CA GLN A 172 -26.25 13.78 -8.76
C GLN A 172 -27.53 13.26 -9.38
N THR A 173 -27.83 13.60 -10.64
CA THR A 173 -29.04 13.08 -11.33
C THR A 173 -29.03 11.57 -11.47
N GLN A 174 -27.87 10.93 -11.45
CA GLN A 174 -27.69 9.46 -11.48
C GLN A 174 -27.65 8.85 -10.07
N ASN A 175 -27.94 9.61 -9.03
CA ASN A 175 -27.85 9.20 -7.61
C ASN A 175 -26.44 8.69 -7.23
N ILE A 176 -25.40 9.35 -7.75
CA ILE A 176 -23.99 9.11 -7.43
C ILE A 176 -23.52 10.22 -6.50
N ALA A 177 -23.07 9.87 -5.31
CA ALA A 177 -22.47 10.83 -4.38
C ALA A 177 -20.96 10.97 -4.62
N VAL A 178 -20.46 12.20 -4.54
CA VAL A 178 -19.02 12.48 -4.51
C VAL A 178 -18.65 12.85 -3.07
N VAL A 179 -17.66 12.17 -2.51
CA VAL A 179 -17.22 12.35 -1.12
C VAL A 179 -15.73 12.65 -1.13
N GLY A 180 -15.37 13.88 -0.78
CA GLY A 180 -13.98 14.32 -0.65
C GLY A 180 -13.45 14.09 0.75
N PHE A 181 -12.28 13.48 0.89
CA PHE A 181 -11.51 13.41 2.11
C PHE A 181 -10.25 14.27 1.95
N SER A 182 -10.19 15.36 2.72
CA SER A 182 -8.95 16.14 2.79
C SER A 182 -7.91 15.40 3.62
N LEU A 183 -6.67 15.43 3.15
CA LEU A 183 -5.48 14.96 3.85
C LEU A 183 -4.75 16.11 4.54
N ASP A 184 -5.31 17.34 4.48
CA ASP A 184 -4.72 18.50 5.11
C ASP A 184 -4.80 18.39 6.63
N SER A 185 -3.72 18.73 7.30
CA SER A 185 -3.64 18.76 8.77
C SER A 185 -4.19 20.07 9.34
N ASN A 186 -4.25 21.13 8.52
CA ASN A 186 -4.74 22.45 8.87
C ASN A 186 -6.13 22.68 8.28
N LEU A 187 -7.13 22.91 9.14
CA LEU A 187 -8.51 23.16 8.71
C LEU A 187 -8.69 24.49 7.95
N ASP A 188 -7.81 25.45 8.13
CA ASP A 188 -7.89 26.74 7.42
C ASP A 188 -7.43 26.62 5.96
N GLU A 189 -6.57 25.65 5.65
CA GLU A 189 -6.17 25.31 4.27
C GLU A 189 -7.26 24.53 3.52
N PHE A 190 -8.16 23.92 4.27
CA PHE A 190 -9.27 23.11 3.75
C PHE A 190 -10.50 23.94 3.35
N ARG A 191 -10.65 25.15 3.85
CA ARG A 191 -11.80 26.04 3.61
C ARG A 191 -11.55 26.99 2.46
#